data_b03b651857abad1f903386818b6989e5
#
_entry.id   b03b651857abad1f903386818b6989e5
#
_cell.length_a   1.000
_cell.length_b   1.000
_cell.length_c   1.000
_cell.angle_alpha   90.00
_cell.angle_beta   90.00
_cell.angle_gamma   90.00
#
_symmetry.space_group_name_H-M   'P 1'
#
loop_
_entity.id
_entity.type
_entity.pdbx_description
1 polymer ?
#
loop_
_entity_poly.entity_id
_entity_poly.type
_entity_poly.pdbx_seq_one_letter_code
_entity_poly.pdbx_strand_id
1 'polypeptide(L)'
;MPQLNFKNRPYFGHGEITEISNVLRSLNIKKPLICTDPGLVEIGMLDLLRNNISNKISSVVFDKTPANPTEEAVEIALEKYKLENCDGVIGFGGGSSLDLGKTVALMANHGGKATDYSVNEGGIAKIKETVPMVGIPTTSGTGSEVSGGAVIVMNDGRKLILVSNYLV
;
A
#
# COMPACT_ATOMS: atom_id res chain seq x y z
N MET A 1 19.09 -11.31 24.57
CA MET A 1 17.89 -11.79 23.85
C MET A 1 17.94 -11.23 22.45
N PRO A 2 17.62 -12.00 21.41
CA PRO A 2 17.52 -11.46 20.06
C PRO A 2 16.40 -10.43 20.01
N GLN A 3 16.70 -9.22 19.53
CA GLN A 3 15.73 -8.16 19.32
C GLN A 3 15.25 -8.19 17.87
N LEU A 4 13.92 -8.18 17.69
CA LEU A 4 13.30 -7.94 16.40
C LEU A 4 13.13 -6.43 16.23
N ASN A 5 13.92 -5.82 15.35
CA ASN A 5 13.80 -4.41 15.01
C ASN A 5 13.01 -4.30 13.70
N PHE A 6 11.72 -4.05 13.81
CA PHE A 6 10.90 -3.66 12.64
C PHE A 6 11.18 -2.20 12.29
N LYS A 7 11.28 -1.90 11.01
CA LYS A 7 11.41 -0.51 10.53
C LYS A 7 10.07 0.23 10.58
N ASN A 8 8.99 -0.50 10.38
CA ASN A 8 7.61 -0.02 10.56
C ASN A 8 7.18 -0.12 12.04
N ARG A 9 6.02 0.43 12.33
CA ARG A 9 5.40 0.36 13.66
C ARG A 9 4.23 -0.63 13.60
N PRO A 10 4.43 -1.91 13.94
CA PRO A 10 3.38 -2.91 13.87
C PRO A 10 2.40 -2.78 15.05
N TYR A 11 1.12 -2.96 14.74
CA TYR A 11 0.04 -3.18 15.68
C TYR A 11 -0.41 -4.64 15.51
N PHE A 12 -0.34 -5.43 16.57
CA PHE A 12 -0.59 -6.87 16.48
C PHE A 12 -1.46 -7.34 17.67
N GLY A 13 -2.63 -7.88 17.35
CA GLY A 13 -3.57 -8.40 18.34
C GLY A 13 -4.97 -8.57 17.78
N HIS A 14 -5.84 -9.20 18.57
CA HIS A 14 -7.25 -9.30 18.22
C HIS A 14 -7.90 -7.92 18.29
N GLY A 15 -8.58 -7.52 17.22
CA GLY A 15 -9.33 -6.27 17.17
C GLY A 15 -8.47 -5.02 16.90
N GLU A 16 -7.17 -5.16 16.64
CA GLU A 16 -6.27 -4.01 16.37
C GLU A 16 -6.72 -3.16 15.17
N ILE A 17 -7.59 -3.68 14.31
CA ILE A 17 -8.20 -2.90 13.22
C ILE A 17 -8.94 -1.65 13.74
N THR A 18 -9.40 -1.66 14.97
CA THR A 18 -10.06 -0.51 15.61
C THR A 18 -9.11 0.68 15.80
N GLU A 19 -7.80 0.45 15.81
CA GLU A 19 -6.78 1.50 15.94
C GLU A 19 -6.55 2.27 14.64
N ILE A 20 -7.11 1.82 13.51
CA ILE A 20 -6.85 2.42 12.20
C ILE A 20 -7.05 3.95 12.19
N SER A 21 -8.10 4.44 12.85
CA SER A 21 -8.36 5.89 12.93
C SER A 21 -7.29 6.66 13.71
N ASN A 22 -6.71 6.04 14.74
CA ASN A 22 -5.62 6.62 15.52
C ASN A 22 -4.32 6.62 14.70
N VAL A 23 -4.07 5.54 13.98
CA VAL A 23 -2.91 5.40 13.10
C VAL A 23 -2.95 6.45 11.99
N LEU A 24 -4.07 6.56 11.25
CA LEU A 24 -4.24 7.56 10.19
C LEU A 24 -4.02 8.99 10.71
N ARG A 25 -4.56 9.31 11.89
CA ARG A 25 -4.33 10.62 12.51
C ARG A 25 -2.87 10.86 12.87
N SER A 26 -2.17 9.86 13.39
CA SER A 26 -0.74 9.96 13.75
C SER A 26 0.16 10.20 12.54
N LEU A 27 -0.27 9.72 11.36
CA LEU A 27 0.39 9.93 10.08
C LEU A 27 -0.12 11.17 9.33
N ASN A 28 -1.03 11.95 9.93
CA ASN A 28 -1.70 13.11 9.32
C ASN A 28 -2.48 12.77 8.04
N ILE A 29 -2.94 11.53 7.88
CA ILE A 29 -3.75 11.10 6.74
C ILE A 29 -5.22 11.47 6.99
N LYS A 30 -5.80 12.25 6.08
CA LYS A 30 -7.19 12.72 6.13
C LYS A 30 -8.05 12.13 5.01
N LYS A 31 -7.43 11.76 3.90
CA LYS A 31 -8.11 11.18 2.74
C LYS A 31 -7.26 10.06 2.13
N PRO A 32 -7.18 8.86 2.74
CA PRO A 32 -6.42 7.75 2.19
C PRO A 32 -7.05 7.15 0.95
N LEU A 33 -6.23 6.69 0.00
CA LEU A 33 -6.62 5.71 -1.02
C LEU A 33 -6.48 4.30 -0.43
N ILE A 34 -7.56 3.55 -0.36
CA ILE A 34 -7.56 2.13 0.04
C ILE A 34 -7.34 1.30 -1.23
N CYS A 35 -6.22 0.59 -1.31
CA CYS A 35 -5.91 -0.36 -2.37
C CYS A 35 -6.27 -1.76 -1.88
N THR A 36 -7.28 -2.37 -2.50
CA THR A 36 -7.80 -3.69 -2.14
C THR A 36 -8.18 -4.49 -3.39
N ASP A 37 -8.62 -5.72 -3.22
CA ASP A 37 -9.05 -6.61 -4.28
C ASP A 37 -10.57 -6.89 -4.27
N PRO A 38 -11.15 -7.33 -5.40
CA PRO A 38 -12.60 -7.58 -5.49
C PRO A 38 -13.09 -8.66 -4.51
N GLY A 39 -12.25 -9.67 -4.21
CA GLY A 39 -12.64 -10.75 -3.30
C GLY A 39 -12.89 -10.26 -1.87
N LEU A 40 -12.06 -9.35 -1.37
CA LEU A 40 -12.26 -8.75 -0.05
C LEU A 40 -13.49 -7.84 0.01
N VAL A 41 -13.83 -7.19 -1.11
CA VAL A 41 -15.07 -6.42 -1.23
C VAL A 41 -16.28 -7.35 -1.16
N GLU A 42 -16.27 -8.43 -1.95
CA GLU A 42 -17.37 -9.39 -2.05
C GLU A 42 -17.71 -10.04 -0.70
N ILE A 43 -16.69 -10.39 0.10
CA ILE A 43 -16.90 -11.00 1.42
C ILE A 43 -17.12 -9.98 2.56
N GLY A 44 -17.26 -8.67 2.25
CA GLY A 44 -17.56 -7.62 3.23
C GLY A 44 -16.37 -7.17 4.10
N MET A 45 -15.15 -7.59 3.82
CA MET A 45 -13.97 -7.20 4.59
C MET A 45 -13.63 -5.71 4.44
N LEU A 46 -13.90 -5.13 3.26
CA LEU A 46 -13.74 -3.71 3.06
C LEU A 46 -14.68 -2.88 3.96
N ASP A 47 -15.92 -3.34 4.15
CA ASP A 47 -16.88 -2.66 5.03
C ASP A 47 -16.43 -2.74 6.48
N LEU A 48 -15.86 -3.89 6.91
CA LEU A 48 -15.26 -4.02 8.23
C LEU A 48 -14.15 -2.97 8.45
N LEU A 49 -13.26 -2.78 7.49
CA LEU A 49 -12.23 -1.75 7.57
C LEU A 49 -12.85 -0.35 7.64
N ARG A 50 -13.77 -0.01 6.73
CA ARG A 50 -14.39 1.31 6.63
C ARG A 50 -15.19 1.68 7.88
N ASN A 51 -15.87 0.72 8.49
CA ASN A 51 -16.63 0.93 9.73
C ASN A 51 -15.73 1.29 10.93
N ASN A 52 -14.43 0.96 10.87
CA ASN A 52 -13.46 1.34 11.89
C ASN A 52 -12.73 2.66 11.55
N ILE A 53 -12.92 3.21 10.34
CA ILE A 53 -12.40 4.53 9.98
C ILE A 53 -13.40 5.61 10.44
N SER A 54 -12.89 6.60 11.16
CA SER A 54 -13.69 7.73 11.64
C SER A 54 -14.38 8.47 10.51
N ASN A 55 -15.64 8.87 10.70
CA ASN A 55 -16.43 9.68 9.75
C ASN A 55 -15.77 11.03 9.39
N LYS A 56 -14.74 11.44 10.13
CA LYS A 56 -13.94 12.64 9.83
C LYS A 56 -12.85 12.39 8.78
N ILE A 57 -12.60 11.13 8.42
CA ILE A 57 -11.62 10.70 7.43
C ILE A 57 -12.39 10.22 6.21
N SER A 58 -12.21 10.90 5.09
CA SER A 58 -12.90 10.55 3.83
C SER A 58 -12.02 9.60 3.02
N SER A 59 -12.32 8.30 3.02
CA SER A 59 -11.53 7.31 2.27
C SER A 59 -12.03 7.14 0.83
N VAL A 60 -11.09 6.96 -0.09
CA VAL A 60 -11.31 6.58 -1.49
C VAL A 60 -10.90 5.13 -1.67
N VAL A 61 -11.60 4.37 -2.52
CA VAL A 61 -11.32 2.94 -2.70
C VAL A 61 -10.88 2.66 -4.14
N PHE A 62 -9.79 1.94 -4.29
CA PHE A 62 -9.39 1.22 -5.48
C PHE A 62 -9.51 -0.28 -5.19
N ASP A 63 -10.52 -0.92 -5.73
CA ASP A 63 -10.93 -2.31 -5.46
C ASP A 63 -10.61 -3.27 -6.62
N LYS A 64 -9.70 -2.87 -7.52
CA LYS A 64 -9.36 -3.62 -8.73
C LYS A 64 -7.92 -4.17 -8.72
N THR A 65 -7.35 -4.38 -7.53
CA THR A 65 -6.02 -5.00 -7.44
C THR A 65 -6.07 -6.43 -7.99
N PRO A 66 -5.30 -6.77 -9.03
CA PRO A 66 -5.25 -8.14 -9.53
C PRO A 66 -4.40 -9.05 -8.63
N ALA A 67 -4.54 -10.36 -8.79
CA ALA A 67 -3.79 -11.38 -8.02
C ALA A 67 -2.26 -11.20 -8.09
N ASN A 68 -1.73 -10.66 -9.17
CA ASN A 68 -0.37 -10.12 -9.27
C ASN A 68 -0.53 -8.66 -9.71
N PRO A 69 -0.12 -7.69 -8.89
CA PRO A 69 -0.34 -6.28 -9.21
C PRO A 69 0.41 -5.90 -10.48
N THR A 70 -0.30 -5.26 -11.41
CA THR A 70 0.24 -4.88 -12.72
C THR A 70 0.59 -3.40 -12.76
N GLU A 71 1.47 -3.03 -13.68
CA GLU A 71 1.80 -1.63 -13.98
C GLU A 71 0.54 -0.82 -14.30
N GLU A 72 -0.35 -1.37 -15.13
CA GLU A 72 -1.64 -0.74 -15.46
C GLU A 72 -2.51 -0.49 -14.21
N ALA A 73 -2.61 -1.47 -13.30
CA ALA A 73 -3.39 -1.31 -12.08
C ALA A 73 -2.79 -0.22 -11.17
N VAL A 74 -1.46 -0.11 -11.12
CA VAL A 74 -0.77 0.98 -10.40
C VAL A 74 -1.09 2.32 -11.02
N GLU A 75 -1.04 2.46 -12.36
CA GLU A 75 -1.32 3.71 -13.06
C GLU A 75 -2.76 4.18 -12.81
N ILE A 76 -3.75 3.28 -12.91
CA ILE A 76 -5.17 3.59 -12.65
C ILE A 76 -5.38 4.00 -11.18
N ALA A 77 -4.76 3.28 -10.24
CA ALA A 77 -4.85 3.62 -8.82
C ALA A 77 -4.19 4.96 -8.51
N LEU A 78 -3.03 5.26 -9.12
CA LEU A 78 -2.32 6.53 -8.99
C LEU A 78 -3.11 7.71 -9.57
N GLU A 79 -3.74 7.52 -10.74
CA GLU A 79 -4.62 8.51 -11.33
C GLU A 79 -5.77 8.83 -10.38
N LYS A 80 -6.43 7.79 -9.83
CA LYS A 80 -7.51 7.96 -8.84
C LYS A 80 -7.01 8.68 -7.58
N TYR A 81 -5.82 8.33 -7.06
CA TYR A 81 -5.19 9.01 -5.93
C TYR A 81 -5.06 10.52 -6.17
N LYS A 82 -4.57 10.91 -7.36
CA LYS A 82 -4.37 12.32 -7.76
C LYS A 82 -5.68 13.06 -7.97
N LEU A 83 -6.62 12.48 -8.73
CA LEU A 83 -7.93 13.09 -9.00
C LEU A 83 -8.73 13.36 -7.73
N GLU A 84 -8.66 12.43 -6.79
CA GLU A 84 -9.38 12.52 -5.52
C GLU A 84 -8.62 13.35 -4.47
N ASN A 85 -7.42 13.84 -4.77
CA ASN A 85 -6.55 14.56 -3.83
C ASN A 85 -6.32 13.75 -2.54
N CYS A 86 -6.01 12.46 -2.67
CA CYS A 86 -5.63 11.64 -1.53
C CYS A 86 -4.30 12.09 -0.93
N ASP A 87 -4.10 11.87 0.37
CA ASP A 87 -2.92 12.31 1.12
C ASP A 87 -2.17 11.15 1.81
N GLY A 88 -2.59 9.92 1.56
CA GLY A 88 -1.95 8.70 2.05
C GLY A 88 -2.55 7.46 1.39
N VAL A 89 -1.99 6.30 1.69
CA VAL A 89 -2.40 5.02 1.12
C VAL A 89 -2.67 4.00 2.22
N ILE A 90 -3.70 3.19 2.06
CA ILE A 90 -3.94 1.96 2.83
C ILE A 90 -3.84 0.80 1.85
N GLY A 91 -2.85 -0.07 2.01
CA GLY A 91 -2.81 -1.38 1.35
C GLY A 91 -3.59 -2.38 2.21
N PHE A 92 -4.75 -2.84 1.74
CA PHE A 92 -5.63 -3.75 2.47
C PHE A 92 -5.85 -5.03 1.68
N GLY A 93 -5.25 -6.13 2.13
CA GLY A 93 -5.37 -7.40 1.43
C GLY A 93 -4.15 -8.31 1.57
N GLY A 94 -3.98 -9.20 0.61
CA GLY A 94 -2.77 -10.02 0.49
C GLY A 94 -1.57 -9.21 -0.01
N GLY A 95 -0.45 -9.91 -0.28
CA GLY A 95 0.78 -9.27 -0.76
C GLY A 95 0.56 -8.39 -1.99
N SER A 96 -0.35 -8.77 -2.89
CA SER A 96 -0.67 -7.99 -4.11
C SER A 96 -1.24 -6.61 -3.79
N SER A 97 -2.20 -6.51 -2.86
CA SER A 97 -2.79 -5.24 -2.46
C SER A 97 -1.79 -4.36 -1.71
N LEU A 98 -0.92 -4.98 -0.90
CA LEU A 98 0.16 -4.29 -0.20
C LEU A 98 1.20 -3.74 -1.18
N ASP A 99 1.67 -4.57 -2.12
CA ASP A 99 2.68 -4.19 -3.11
C ASP A 99 2.17 -3.11 -4.08
N LEU A 100 0.89 -3.21 -4.49
CA LEU A 100 0.24 -2.14 -5.27
C LEU A 100 0.18 -0.84 -4.47
N GLY A 101 -0.27 -0.90 -3.22
CA GLY A 101 -0.34 0.26 -2.34
C GLY A 101 1.03 0.93 -2.13
N LYS A 102 2.09 0.14 -1.91
CA LYS A 102 3.48 0.63 -1.80
C LYS A 102 3.94 1.34 -3.07
N THR A 103 3.63 0.74 -4.22
CA THR A 103 4.01 1.32 -5.51
C THR A 103 3.26 2.61 -5.76
N VAL A 104 1.97 2.67 -5.46
CA VAL A 104 1.19 3.93 -5.54
C VAL A 104 1.76 4.98 -4.59
N ALA A 105 2.08 4.61 -3.35
CA ALA A 105 2.66 5.55 -2.38
C ALA A 105 4.01 6.11 -2.85
N LEU A 106 4.84 5.29 -3.47
CA LEU A 106 6.10 5.71 -4.09
C LEU A 106 5.84 6.68 -5.25
N MET A 107 4.99 6.27 -6.21
CA MET A 107 4.73 7.03 -7.43
C MET A 107 4.00 8.34 -7.17
N ALA A 108 3.17 8.41 -6.13
CA ALA A 108 2.49 9.64 -5.73
C ALA A 108 3.47 10.73 -5.29
N ASN A 109 4.60 10.35 -4.70
CA ASN A 109 5.63 11.29 -4.24
C ASN A 109 6.69 11.61 -5.31
N HIS A 110 7.04 10.63 -6.16
CA HIS A 110 8.17 10.76 -7.08
C HIS A 110 7.76 11.06 -8.53
N GLY A 111 6.61 10.55 -8.98
CA GLY A 111 6.22 10.62 -10.40
C GLY A 111 7.05 9.70 -11.30
N GLY A 112 7.11 9.98 -12.60
CA GLY A 112 7.81 9.15 -13.58
C GLY A 112 7.14 7.80 -13.84
N LYS A 113 7.92 6.78 -14.17
CA LYS A 113 7.46 5.40 -14.38
C LYS A 113 7.95 4.50 -13.24
N ALA A 114 7.18 3.49 -12.88
CA ALA A 114 7.59 2.51 -11.86
C ALA A 114 8.91 1.80 -12.21
N THR A 115 9.19 1.60 -13.51
CA THR A 115 10.46 1.07 -14.02
C THR A 115 11.68 1.86 -13.58
N ASP A 116 11.57 3.19 -13.46
CA ASP A 116 12.69 4.07 -13.11
C ASP A 116 13.23 3.78 -11.70
N TYR A 117 12.41 3.14 -10.86
CA TYR A 117 12.68 2.82 -9.45
C TYR A 117 13.02 1.34 -9.22
N SER A 118 13.13 0.55 -10.29
CA SER A 118 13.46 -0.87 -10.17
C SER A 118 14.90 -1.09 -9.74
N VAL A 119 15.11 -2.23 -9.09
CA VAL A 119 16.45 -2.68 -8.71
C VAL A 119 17.37 -2.76 -9.93
N ASN A 120 16.86 -3.29 -11.04
CA ASN A 120 17.64 -3.48 -12.28
C ASN A 120 18.06 -2.16 -12.94
N GLU A 121 17.31 -1.08 -12.71
CA GLU A 121 17.60 0.26 -13.24
C GLU A 121 18.36 1.16 -12.24
N GLY A 122 18.90 0.56 -11.18
CA GLY A 122 19.56 1.31 -10.12
C GLY A 122 18.61 2.22 -9.32
N GLY A 123 17.32 1.89 -9.33
CA GLY A 123 16.25 2.71 -8.77
C GLY A 123 16.29 2.87 -7.25
N ILE A 124 16.95 1.96 -6.52
CA ILE A 124 17.05 2.02 -5.05
C ILE A 124 17.53 3.39 -4.57
N ALA A 125 18.56 3.94 -5.21
CA ALA A 125 19.14 5.25 -4.84
C ALA A 125 18.23 6.43 -5.18
N LYS A 126 17.26 6.25 -6.08
CA LYS A 126 16.32 7.29 -6.51
C LYS A 126 15.14 7.44 -5.56
N ILE A 127 14.81 6.40 -4.78
CA ILE A 127 13.70 6.42 -3.83
C ILE A 127 14.13 7.18 -2.57
N LYS A 128 13.57 8.35 -2.34
CA LYS A 128 13.89 9.20 -1.18
C LYS A 128 12.91 8.99 -0.04
N GLU A 129 11.62 9.10 -0.31
CA GLU A 129 10.53 8.86 0.63
C GLU A 129 9.26 8.50 -0.15
N THR A 130 8.20 8.14 0.54
CA THR A 130 6.89 7.86 -0.02
C THR A 130 5.84 8.73 0.66
N VAL A 131 4.65 8.86 0.08
CA VAL A 131 3.53 9.37 0.88
C VAL A 131 3.25 8.38 2.02
N PRO A 132 2.70 8.84 3.16
CA PRO A 132 2.44 7.96 4.29
C PRO A 132 1.52 6.80 3.91
N MET A 133 1.84 5.61 4.40
CA MET A 133 1.14 4.38 4.08
C MET A 133 0.88 3.51 5.32
N VAL A 134 -0.24 2.81 5.31
CA VAL A 134 -0.60 1.76 6.28
C VAL A 134 -0.82 0.44 5.52
N GLY A 135 -0.09 -0.61 5.90
CA GLY A 135 -0.30 -1.96 5.38
C GLY A 135 -1.17 -2.78 6.34
N ILE A 136 -2.27 -3.34 5.84
CA ILE A 136 -3.18 -4.20 6.61
C ILE A 136 -3.28 -5.54 5.89
N PRO A 137 -2.44 -6.53 6.27
CA PRO A 137 -2.45 -7.83 5.64
C PRO A 137 -3.69 -8.64 6.04
N THR A 138 -4.29 -9.32 5.06
CA THR A 138 -5.38 -10.29 5.25
C THR A 138 -4.96 -11.73 4.97
N THR A 139 -3.70 -11.93 4.54
CA THR A 139 -3.12 -13.23 4.20
C THR A 139 -1.81 -13.40 4.95
N SER A 140 -1.73 -14.43 5.78
CA SER A 140 -0.49 -14.76 6.50
C SER A 140 0.58 -15.32 5.55
N GLY A 141 1.85 -15.01 5.82
CA GLY A 141 3.01 -15.61 5.15
C GLY A 141 3.57 -14.82 3.97
N THR A 142 2.91 -13.75 3.49
CA THR A 142 3.45 -12.95 2.38
C THR A 142 4.66 -12.12 2.81
N GLY A 143 4.66 -11.64 4.05
CA GLY A 143 5.69 -10.76 4.61
C GLY A 143 5.75 -9.37 3.97
N SER A 144 4.80 -9.03 3.08
CA SER A 144 4.81 -7.74 2.41
C SER A 144 4.65 -6.58 3.39
N GLU A 145 3.91 -6.77 4.48
CA GLU A 145 3.70 -5.77 5.53
C GLU A 145 4.97 -5.37 6.29
N VAL A 146 5.99 -6.21 6.28
CA VAL A 146 7.28 -5.97 6.97
C VAL A 146 8.47 -5.89 6.02
N SER A 147 8.27 -6.12 4.73
CA SER A 147 9.33 -6.04 3.72
C SER A 147 9.47 -4.62 3.16
N GLY A 148 10.71 -4.21 2.87
CA GLY A 148 10.99 -2.98 2.12
C GLY A 148 10.88 -3.18 0.60
N GLY A 149 10.09 -4.15 0.14
CA GLY A 149 9.95 -4.48 -1.27
C GLY A 149 8.51 -4.43 -1.77
N ALA A 150 8.37 -4.25 -3.08
CA ALA A 150 7.13 -4.44 -3.81
C ALA A 150 7.42 -5.09 -5.17
N VAL A 151 6.55 -5.99 -5.62
CA VAL A 151 6.69 -6.69 -6.89
C VAL A 151 5.51 -6.36 -7.79
N ILE A 152 5.79 -5.83 -8.98
CA ILE A 152 4.79 -5.44 -9.99
C ILE A 152 5.07 -6.21 -11.28
N VAL A 153 4.01 -6.66 -11.96
CA VAL A 153 4.09 -7.26 -13.30
C VAL A 153 3.98 -6.14 -14.34
N MET A 154 4.98 -6.07 -15.21
CA MET A 154 5.02 -5.11 -16.31
C MET A 154 4.10 -5.53 -17.45
N ASN A 155 3.75 -4.59 -18.32
CA ASN A 155 2.94 -4.86 -19.52
C ASN A 155 3.59 -5.87 -20.48
N ASP A 156 4.92 -6.04 -20.42
CA ASP A 156 5.66 -7.04 -21.19
C ASP A 156 5.80 -8.41 -20.47
N GLY A 157 5.15 -8.57 -19.32
CA GLY A 157 5.14 -9.80 -18.51
C GLY A 157 6.33 -9.95 -17.55
N ARG A 158 7.32 -9.06 -17.59
CA ARG A 158 8.44 -9.08 -16.63
C ARG A 158 7.96 -8.66 -15.24
N LYS A 159 8.60 -9.22 -14.21
CA LYS A 159 8.41 -8.76 -12.83
C LYS A 159 9.38 -7.64 -12.52
N LEU A 160 8.83 -6.52 -12.10
CA LEU A 160 9.57 -5.37 -11.59
C LEU A 160 9.69 -5.50 -10.07
N ILE A 161 10.90 -5.36 -9.56
CA ILE A 161 11.16 -5.40 -8.12
C ILE A 161 11.61 -4.00 -7.69
N LEU A 162 10.81 -3.40 -6.82
CA LEU A 162 11.10 -2.14 -6.13
C LEU A 162 11.61 -2.46 -4.73
N VAL A 163 12.71 -1.84 -4.31
CA VAL A 163 13.28 -2.05 -2.96
C VAL A 163 13.70 -0.72 -2.37
N SER A 164 13.20 -0.42 -1.18
CA SER A 164 13.64 0.74 -0.40
C SER A 164 13.25 0.59 1.06
N ASN A 165 14.02 1.23 1.93
CA ASN A 165 13.65 1.37 3.34
C ASN A 165 12.38 2.24 3.56
N TYR A 166 11.95 2.96 2.55
CA TYR A 166 10.73 3.78 2.58
C TYR A 166 9.47 3.02 2.17
N LEU A 167 9.60 1.75 1.76
CA LEU A 167 8.49 0.87 1.38
C LEU A 167 8.06 -0.10 2.50
N VAL A 168 8.52 0.13 3.74
CA VAL A 168 8.18 -0.72 4.90
C VAL A 168 7.03 -0.12 5.67
#